data_7333cbc195424ef375f88ec3ce4a28f8
#
_entry.id   7333cbc195424ef375f88ec3ce4a28f8
#
_cell.length_a   1.000
_cell.length_b   1.000
_cell.length_c   1.000
_cell.angle_alpha   90.00
_cell.angle_beta   90.00
_cell.angle_gamma   90.00
#
_symmetry.space_group_name_H-M   'P 1'
#
loop_
_entity.id
_entity.type
_entity.pdbx_description
1 polymer ?
#
loop_
_entity_poly.entity_id
_entity_poly.type
_entity_poly.pdbx_seq_one_letter_code
_entity_poly.pdbx_strand_id
1 'polypeptide(L)'
;MKMTAGYNGFMPDALAAARQAAEAGDVPVGAVVTSHEGEVLAMAGNRVERDHDPTAHAEILAIREATRKQGNQRLHGCDLWVTLEPCAMCAGAIAQARIRRLYIGALDDKSGGVFHGAKVFDHKQCHHRPDIYDGLMADASADMLKQFFARRR
;
A
#
# COMPACT_ATOMS: atom_id res chain seq x y z
N MET A 1 1.02 11.75 -10.32
CA MET A 1 1.26 13.15 -9.90
C MET A 1 2.11 13.16 -8.63
N LYS A 2 3.10 14.02 -8.56
CA LYS A 2 3.94 14.11 -7.37
C LYS A 2 3.34 15.10 -6.37
N MET A 3 3.47 14.77 -5.09
CA MET A 3 3.04 15.65 -4.01
C MET A 3 4.01 16.80 -3.81
N THR A 4 3.54 17.87 -3.17
CA THR A 4 4.38 18.98 -2.75
C THR A 4 5.49 18.48 -1.83
N ALA A 5 6.72 18.98 -2.02
CA ALA A 5 7.85 18.62 -1.18
C ALA A 5 7.51 18.79 0.32
N GLY A 6 7.84 17.79 1.13
CA GLY A 6 7.62 17.81 2.57
C GLY A 6 6.27 17.28 3.03
N TYR A 7 5.31 17.07 2.12
CA TYR A 7 4.03 16.49 2.52
C TYR A 7 4.17 14.97 2.67
N ASN A 8 3.92 14.45 3.86
CA ASN A 8 4.07 13.03 4.15
C ASN A 8 2.75 12.35 4.54
N GLY A 9 1.77 13.10 5.00
CA GLY A 9 0.46 12.56 5.40
C GLY A 9 0.59 11.40 6.37
N PHE A 10 0.02 10.27 6.03
CA PHE A 10 0.09 9.05 6.85
C PHE A 10 1.17 8.08 6.40
N MET A 11 2.10 8.51 5.54
CA MET A 11 3.22 7.65 5.13
C MET A 11 4.13 7.28 6.31
N PRO A 12 4.41 8.17 7.29
CA PRO A 12 5.19 7.74 8.47
C PRO A 12 4.55 6.57 9.20
N ASP A 13 3.23 6.53 9.30
CA ASP A 13 2.50 5.41 9.93
C ASP A 13 2.64 4.14 9.10
N ALA A 14 2.55 4.24 7.78
CA ALA A 14 2.75 3.11 6.89
C ALA A 14 4.18 2.57 7.01
N LEU A 15 5.17 3.45 7.11
CA LEU A 15 6.57 3.05 7.31
C LEU A 15 6.79 2.37 8.66
N ALA A 16 6.09 2.81 9.70
CA ALA A 16 6.16 2.14 11.01
C ALA A 16 5.63 0.71 10.90
N ALA A 17 4.52 0.50 10.20
CA ALA A 17 3.99 -0.85 9.95
C ALA A 17 4.95 -1.69 9.12
N ALA A 18 5.61 -1.11 8.14
CA ALA A 18 6.64 -1.79 7.33
C ALA A 18 7.81 -2.24 8.20
N ARG A 19 8.26 -1.39 9.12
CA ARG A 19 9.37 -1.71 10.02
C ARG A 19 9.00 -2.87 10.93
N GLN A 20 7.79 -2.88 11.47
CA GLN A 20 7.31 -4.00 12.29
C GLN A 20 7.28 -5.30 11.50
N ALA A 21 6.87 -5.25 10.23
CA ALA A 21 6.88 -6.42 9.36
C ALA A 21 8.32 -6.97 9.20
N ALA A 22 9.28 -6.08 8.95
CA ALA A 22 10.70 -6.49 8.82
C ALA A 22 11.22 -7.14 10.09
N GLU A 23 10.89 -6.58 11.24
CA GLU A 23 11.29 -7.13 12.56
C GLU A 23 10.74 -8.54 12.76
N ALA A 24 9.58 -8.83 12.20
CA ALA A 24 8.94 -10.14 12.28
C ALA A 24 9.34 -11.08 11.15
N GLY A 25 10.24 -10.67 10.25
CA GLY A 25 10.75 -11.52 9.18
C GLY A 25 10.01 -11.42 7.86
N ASP A 26 9.08 -10.48 7.73
CA ASP A 26 8.35 -10.23 6.48
C ASP A 26 8.94 -9.05 5.71
N VAL A 27 8.73 -9.03 4.40
CA VAL A 27 9.17 -7.93 3.55
C VAL A 27 8.57 -6.62 4.08
N PRO A 28 9.38 -5.55 4.28
CA PRO A 28 8.92 -4.31 4.89
C PRO A 28 8.07 -3.46 3.94
N VAL A 29 6.82 -3.81 3.83
CA VAL A 29 5.79 -3.01 3.18
C VAL A 29 4.69 -2.77 4.20
N GLY A 30 4.26 -1.52 4.30
CA GLY A 30 3.20 -1.11 5.22
C GLY A 30 2.12 -0.33 4.49
N ALA A 31 0.90 -0.43 4.99
CA ALA A 31 -0.25 0.25 4.41
C ALA A 31 -1.17 0.80 5.50
N VAL A 32 -1.77 1.95 5.21
CA VAL A 32 -2.74 2.60 6.09
C VAL A 32 -3.96 2.98 5.26
N VAL A 33 -5.16 2.70 5.75
CA VAL A 33 -6.41 3.19 5.17
C VAL A 33 -6.96 4.28 6.07
N THR A 34 -7.26 5.43 5.49
CA THR A 34 -7.86 6.55 6.23
C THR A 34 -9.23 6.89 5.68
N SER A 35 -10.12 7.36 6.56
CA SER A 35 -11.46 7.80 6.17
C SER A 35 -11.40 9.15 5.45
N HIS A 36 -12.55 9.58 4.93
CA HIS A 36 -12.72 10.89 4.31
C HIS A 36 -12.30 12.02 5.25
N GLU A 37 -12.52 11.86 6.54
CA GLU A 37 -12.14 12.85 7.55
C GLU A 37 -10.70 12.72 8.05
N GLY A 38 -9.93 11.76 7.50
CA GLY A 38 -8.54 11.56 7.92
C GLY A 38 -8.38 10.70 9.17
N GLU A 39 -9.40 9.92 9.52
CA GLU A 39 -9.33 8.96 10.62
C GLU A 39 -8.67 7.68 10.13
N VAL A 40 -7.73 7.13 10.91
CA VAL A 40 -7.08 5.85 10.57
C VAL A 40 -8.08 4.71 10.83
N LEU A 41 -8.44 4.01 9.76
CA LEU A 41 -9.35 2.86 9.83
C LEU A 41 -8.59 1.54 9.96
N ALA A 42 -7.40 1.45 9.37
CA ALA A 42 -6.62 0.23 9.39
C ALA A 42 -5.14 0.52 9.16
N MET A 43 -4.28 -0.27 9.77
CA MET A 43 -2.83 -0.28 9.52
C MET A 43 -2.38 -1.72 9.44
N ALA A 44 -1.52 -2.04 8.48
CA ALA A 44 -1.01 -3.39 8.33
C ALA A 44 0.36 -3.40 7.66
N GLY A 45 1.18 -4.37 8.05
CA GLY A 45 2.40 -4.73 7.34
C GLY A 45 2.24 -6.10 6.70
N ASN A 46 3.12 -6.45 5.76
CA ASN A 46 3.13 -7.77 5.14
C ASN A 46 3.18 -8.88 6.19
N ARG A 47 2.45 -9.97 5.93
CA ARG A 47 2.42 -11.17 6.78
C ARG A 47 2.52 -12.45 5.96
N VAL A 48 3.06 -12.38 4.75
CA VAL A 48 3.16 -13.54 3.85
C VAL A 48 3.91 -14.69 4.53
N GLU A 49 5.06 -14.41 5.13
CA GLU A 49 5.87 -15.44 5.78
C GLU A 49 5.23 -15.93 7.08
N ARG A 50 4.79 -15.00 7.95
CA ARG A 50 4.21 -15.36 9.25
C ARG A 50 2.94 -16.19 9.12
N ASP A 51 2.07 -15.84 8.16
CA ASP A 51 0.75 -16.47 8.01
C ASP A 51 0.75 -17.57 6.95
N HIS A 52 1.90 -17.83 6.29
CA HIS A 52 1.97 -18.78 5.16
C HIS A 52 0.87 -18.49 4.14
N ASP A 53 0.68 -17.20 3.83
CA ASP A 53 -0.40 -16.74 2.95
C ASP A 53 0.20 -15.83 1.87
N PRO A 54 0.22 -16.29 0.59
CA PRO A 54 0.80 -15.50 -0.50
C PRO A 54 0.01 -14.23 -0.81
N THR A 55 -1.21 -14.11 -0.32
CA THR A 55 -2.03 -12.92 -0.52
C THR A 55 -1.95 -11.91 0.63
N ALA A 56 -1.23 -12.22 1.71
CA ALA A 56 -1.18 -11.39 2.91
C ALA A 56 -0.23 -10.19 2.73
N HIS A 57 -0.43 -9.43 1.66
CA HIS A 57 0.23 -8.15 1.43
C HIS A 57 -0.41 -7.08 2.33
N ALA A 58 0.39 -6.10 2.71
CA ALA A 58 -0.08 -5.01 3.59
C ALA A 58 -1.37 -4.37 3.09
N GLU A 59 -1.46 -4.12 1.79
CA GLU A 59 -2.63 -3.48 1.18
C GLU A 59 -3.89 -4.33 1.35
N ILE A 60 -3.78 -5.64 1.09
CA ILE A 60 -4.89 -6.58 1.23
C ILE A 60 -5.39 -6.60 2.68
N LEU A 61 -4.46 -6.69 3.62
CA LEU A 61 -4.79 -6.76 5.05
C LEU A 61 -5.44 -5.47 5.53
N ALA A 62 -4.91 -4.32 5.12
CA ALA A 62 -5.49 -3.02 5.49
C ALA A 62 -6.89 -2.84 4.90
N ILE A 63 -7.10 -3.21 3.64
CA ILE A 63 -8.42 -3.14 3.00
C ILE A 63 -9.42 -4.04 3.73
N ARG A 64 -9.03 -5.28 4.06
CA ARG A 64 -9.90 -6.21 4.79
C ARG A 64 -10.34 -5.65 6.14
N GLU A 65 -9.40 -5.10 6.89
CA GLU A 65 -9.72 -4.53 8.21
C GLU A 65 -10.64 -3.31 8.07
N ALA A 66 -10.33 -2.41 7.13
CA ALA A 66 -11.12 -1.21 6.92
C ALA A 66 -12.55 -1.52 6.48
N THR A 67 -12.73 -2.47 5.55
CA THR A 67 -14.07 -2.87 5.09
C THR A 67 -14.88 -3.51 6.22
N ARG A 68 -14.21 -4.29 7.06
CA ARG A 68 -14.88 -4.90 8.22
C ARG A 68 -15.37 -3.83 9.20
N LYS A 69 -14.52 -2.82 9.49
CA LYS A 69 -14.89 -1.73 10.39
C LYS A 69 -16.02 -0.88 9.84
N GLN A 70 -15.98 -0.60 8.53
CA GLN A 70 -17.00 0.21 7.87
C GLN A 70 -18.29 -0.55 7.61
N GLY A 71 -18.24 -1.89 7.68
CA GLY A 71 -19.39 -2.71 7.35
C GLY A 71 -19.80 -2.61 5.88
N ASN A 72 -18.85 -2.33 4.99
CA ASN A 72 -19.10 -2.12 3.58
C ASN A 72 -17.90 -2.58 2.76
N GLN A 73 -18.15 -3.35 1.71
CA GLN A 73 -17.09 -3.81 0.80
C GLN A 73 -16.45 -2.68 0.00
N ARG A 74 -17.08 -1.53 -0.10
CA ARG A 74 -16.56 -0.37 -0.81
C ARG A 74 -16.14 0.71 0.17
N LEU A 75 -14.94 1.22 -0.03
CA LEU A 75 -14.33 2.22 0.83
C LEU A 75 -14.40 3.60 0.16
N HIS A 76 -15.62 4.01 -0.24
CA HIS A 76 -15.83 5.31 -0.88
C HIS A 76 -15.32 6.45 0.01
N GLY A 77 -14.57 7.37 -0.60
CA GLY A 77 -14.00 8.50 0.12
C GLY A 77 -12.79 8.17 0.97
N CYS A 78 -12.38 6.90 1.05
CA CYS A 78 -11.21 6.49 1.82
C CYS A 78 -9.94 6.56 0.97
N ASP A 79 -8.83 6.81 1.63
CA ASP A 79 -7.51 6.87 1.00
C ASP A 79 -6.64 5.72 1.49
N LEU A 80 -5.74 5.24 0.63
CA LEU A 80 -4.76 4.22 0.98
C LEU A 80 -3.35 4.80 0.83
N TRP A 81 -2.55 4.59 1.87
CA TRP A 81 -1.14 4.99 1.93
C TRP A 81 -0.31 3.73 2.00
N VAL A 82 0.59 3.53 1.05
CA VAL A 82 1.41 2.32 0.99
C VAL A 82 2.87 2.68 0.68
N THR A 83 3.80 2.00 1.35
CA THR A 83 5.22 2.34 1.27
C THR A 83 5.87 1.95 -0.05
N LEU A 84 5.28 0.99 -0.78
CA LEU A 84 5.81 0.49 -2.04
C LEU A 84 4.69 0.40 -3.06
N GLU A 85 5.00 0.64 -4.33
CA GLU A 85 4.03 0.52 -5.43
C GLU A 85 3.29 -0.83 -5.34
N PRO A 86 1.95 -0.83 -5.33
CA PRO A 86 1.18 -2.07 -5.29
C PRO A 86 1.45 -2.97 -6.50
N CYS A 87 1.51 -4.28 -6.24
CA CYS A 87 1.55 -5.28 -7.30
C CYS A 87 0.19 -5.38 -8.00
N ALA A 88 0.10 -6.20 -9.06
CA ALA A 88 -1.14 -6.33 -9.83
C ALA A 88 -2.32 -6.81 -8.96
N MET A 89 -2.08 -7.77 -8.06
CA MET A 89 -3.11 -8.29 -7.15
C MET A 89 -3.67 -7.17 -6.27
N CYS A 90 -2.78 -6.40 -5.65
CA CYS A 90 -3.18 -5.32 -4.75
C CYS A 90 -3.83 -4.16 -5.49
N ALA A 91 -3.33 -3.81 -6.68
CA ALA A 91 -3.96 -2.79 -7.50
C ALA A 91 -5.40 -3.18 -7.87
N GLY A 92 -5.62 -4.45 -8.19
CA GLY A 92 -6.96 -4.98 -8.43
C GLY A 92 -7.87 -4.85 -7.21
N ALA A 93 -7.34 -5.18 -6.03
CA ALA A 93 -8.08 -5.07 -4.78
C ALA A 93 -8.45 -3.61 -4.47
N ILE A 94 -7.52 -2.68 -4.72
CA ILE A 94 -7.73 -1.25 -4.54
C ILE A 94 -8.88 -0.76 -5.42
N ALA A 95 -8.90 -1.19 -6.68
CA ALA A 95 -9.99 -0.85 -7.60
C ALA A 95 -11.33 -1.43 -7.12
N GLN A 96 -11.35 -2.69 -6.69
CA GLN A 96 -12.56 -3.34 -6.17
C GLN A 96 -13.09 -2.63 -4.93
N ALA A 97 -12.22 -2.16 -4.07
CA ALA A 97 -12.60 -1.44 -2.85
C ALA A 97 -13.01 0.00 -3.10
N ARG A 98 -12.82 0.53 -4.31
CA ARG A 98 -13.18 1.90 -4.68
C ARG A 98 -12.44 2.97 -3.89
N ILE A 99 -11.16 2.73 -3.62
CA ILE A 99 -10.29 3.71 -2.92
C ILE A 99 -10.26 5.02 -3.71
N ARG A 100 -10.44 6.14 -3.01
CA ARG A 100 -10.46 7.48 -3.61
C ARG A 100 -9.06 7.92 -4.06
N ARG A 101 -8.10 7.89 -3.15
CA ARG A 101 -6.72 8.33 -3.42
C ARG A 101 -5.73 7.26 -2.97
N LEU A 102 -4.74 7.02 -3.82
CA LEU A 102 -3.65 6.08 -3.55
C LEU A 102 -2.36 6.87 -3.44
N TYR A 103 -1.76 6.85 -2.25
CA TYR A 103 -0.47 7.48 -1.99
C TYR A 103 0.59 6.40 -1.91
N ILE A 104 1.64 6.55 -2.71
CA ILE A 104 2.71 5.55 -2.84
C ILE A 104 4.04 6.15 -2.39
N GLY A 105 4.83 5.38 -1.65
CA GLY A 105 6.20 5.75 -1.31
C GLY A 105 7.13 5.50 -2.49
N ALA A 106 7.83 4.38 -2.49
CA ALA A 106 8.75 4.01 -3.56
C ALA A 106 8.04 3.28 -4.70
N LEU A 107 8.52 3.48 -5.92
CA LEU A 107 8.07 2.70 -7.07
C LEU A 107 8.81 1.35 -7.11
N ASP A 108 8.22 0.38 -7.81
CA ASP A 108 8.76 -0.99 -7.91
C ASP A 108 8.76 -1.42 -9.37
N ASP A 109 9.91 -1.32 -10.01
CA ASP A 109 10.07 -1.66 -11.43
C ASP A 109 10.05 -3.16 -11.71
N LYS A 110 10.17 -4.00 -10.68
CA LYS A 110 10.20 -5.46 -10.83
C LYS A 110 8.84 -6.09 -10.65
N SER A 111 8.08 -5.64 -9.64
CA SER A 111 6.84 -6.29 -9.24
C SER A 111 5.65 -5.35 -9.16
N GLY A 112 5.84 -4.08 -9.46
CA GLY A 112 4.75 -3.10 -9.44
C GLY A 112 3.69 -3.38 -10.49
N GLY A 113 2.46 -2.94 -10.19
CA GLY A 113 1.33 -3.14 -11.09
C GLY A 113 0.53 -1.86 -11.34
N VAL A 114 1.06 -0.68 -10.95
CA VAL A 114 0.42 0.62 -11.14
C VAL A 114 1.08 1.37 -12.30
N PHE A 115 2.36 1.72 -12.15
CA PHE A 115 3.15 2.39 -13.20
C PHE A 115 3.95 1.40 -14.02
N HIS A 116 4.12 0.20 -13.53
CA HIS A 116 4.90 -0.88 -14.13
C HIS A 116 4.01 -2.09 -14.36
N GLY A 117 4.59 -3.10 -14.99
CA GLY A 117 3.93 -4.40 -15.18
C GLY A 117 2.56 -4.30 -15.81
N ALA A 118 1.56 -4.84 -15.13
CA ALA A 118 0.21 -4.93 -15.68
C ALA A 118 -0.52 -3.60 -15.78
N LYS A 119 -0.07 -2.56 -15.10
CA LYS A 119 -0.73 -1.22 -15.11
C LYS A 119 -2.25 -1.37 -14.99
N VAL A 120 -2.65 -2.00 -13.90
CA VAL A 120 -4.03 -2.46 -13.70
C VAL A 120 -5.07 -1.35 -13.92
N PHE A 121 -4.77 -0.13 -13.43
CA PHE A 121 -5.74 0.97 -13.52
C PHE A 121 -5.92 1.51 -14.95
N ASP A 122 -5.06 1.13 -15.87
CA ASP A 122 -5.16 1.57 -17.27
C ASP A 122 -5.95 0.59 -18.15
N HIS A 123 -6.34 -0.57 -17.59
CA HIS A 123 -7.11 -1.56 -18.34
C HIS A 123 -8.58 -1.15 -18.49
N LYS A 124 -9.16 -1.49 -19.64
CA LYS A 124 -10.57 -1.20 -19.94
C LYS A 124 -11.54 -1.85 -18.96
N GLN A 125 -11.17 -2.99 -18.41
CA GLN A 125 -12.01 -3.72 -17.45
C GLN A 125 -11.83 -3.26 -16.01
N CYS A 126 -10.97 -2.27 -15.77
CA CYS A 126 -10.83 -1.65 -14.46
C CYS A 126 -11.96 -0.64 -14.27
N HIS A 127 -12.88 -0.95 -13.37
CA HIS A 127 -14.10 -0.16 -13.17
C HIS A 127 -13.91 1.06 -12.27
N HIS A 128 -12.77 1.18 -11.63
CA HIS A 128 -12.47 2.31 -10.75
C HIS A 128 -10.97 2.57 -10.73
N ARG A 129 -10.60 3.83 -10.93
CA ARG A 129 -9.23 4.28 -10.86
C ARG A 129 -9.10 5.33 -9.76
N PRO A 130 -8.25 5.11 -8.75
CA PRO A 130 -8.00 6.14 -7.74
C PRO A 130 -7.18 7.29 -8.33
N ASP A 131 -7.22 8.45 -7.69
CA ASP A 131 -6.20 9.46 -7.92
C ASP A 131 -4.89 8.96 -7.30
N ILE A 132 -3.78 9.07 -8.03
CA ILE A 132 -2.52 8.45 -7.63
C ILE A 132 -1.44 9.52 -7.40
N TYR A 133 -0.78 9.43 -6.25
CA TYR A 133 0.32 10.30 -5.85
C TYR A 133 1.48 9.44 -5.38
N ASP A 134 2.68 9.66 -5.92
CA ASP A 134 3.84 8.85 -5.56
C ASP A 134 4.99 9.70 -5.04
N GLY A 135 6.02 9.05 -4.53
CA GLY A 135 7.22 9.71 -4.07
C GLY A 135 7.19 10.17 -2.61
N LEU A 136 6.16 9.78 -1.84
CA LEU A 136 6.06 10.16 -0.43
C LEU A 136 7.03 9.33 0.39
N MET A 137 8.10 9.96 0.88
CA MET A 137 9.15 9.30 1.67
C MET A 137 9.74 8.08 0.92
N ALA A 138 9.91 8.23 -0.39
CA ALA A 138 10.37 7.14 -1.25
C ALA A 138 11.73 6.60 -0.84
N ASP A 139 12.67 7.47 -0.48
CA ASP A 139 14.02 7.05 -0.08
C ASP A 139 14.00 6.22 1.19
N ALA A 140 13.21 6.61 2.19
CA ALA A 140 13.08 5.85 3.43
C ALA A 140 12.54 4.45 3.16
N SER A 141 11.53 4.34 2.29
CA SER A 141 10.95 3.05 1.91
C SER A 141 11.97 2.19 1.16
N ALA A 142 12.65 2.75 0.17
CA ALA A 142 13.64 2.05 -0.62
C ALA A 142 14.81 1.55 0.25
N ASP A 143 15.29 2.37 1.17
CA ASP A 143 16.38 2.01 2.08
C ASP A 143 15.98 0.86 3.00
N MET A 144 14.77 0.88 3.52
CA MET A 144 14.26 -0.18 4.38
C MET A 144 14.23 -1.52 3.66
N LEU A 145 13.78 -1.53 2.40
CA LEU A 145 13.77 -2.73 1.56
C LEU A 145 15.18 -3.23 1.27
N LYS A 146 16.09 -2.34 0.91
CA LYS A 146 17.50 -2.70 0.65
C LYS A 146 18.14 -3.34 1.88
N GLN A 147 17.95 -2.76 3.05
CA GLN A 147 18.50 -3.29 4.29
C GLN A 147 17.94 -4.66 4.62
N PHE A 148 16.64 -4.87 4.41
CA PHE A 148 16.00 -6.15 4.66
C PHE A 148 16.60 -7.25 3.78
N PHE A 149 16.70 -7.01 2.47
CA PHE A 149 17.21 -8.01 1.54
C PHE A 149 18.72 -8.22 1.69
N ALA A 150 19.49 -7.20 2.07
CA ALA A 150 20.90 -7.35 2.32
C ALA A 150 21.19 -8.30 3.47
N ARG A 151 20.36 -8.28 4.51
CA ARG A 151 20.52 -9.15 5.70
C ARG A 151 20.16 -10.60 5.43
N ARG A 152 19.48 -10.88 4.33
CA ARG A 152 19.01 -12.23 3.98
C ARG A 152 19.89 -12.95 3.00
N ARG A 153 20.97 -12.34 2.55
CA ARG A 153 21.94 -12.95 1.64
C ARG A 153 23.02 -13.73 2.38
#